data_d01db5383dc55c40e72bc2aa30d6a31c
#
_entry.id   d01db5383dc55c40e72bc2aa30d6a31c
#
_cell.length_a   1.000
_cell.length_b   1.000
_cell.length_c   1.000
_cell.angle_alpha   90.00
_cell.angle_beta   90.00
_cell.angle_gamma   90.00
#
_symmetry.space_group_name_H-M   'P 1'
#
loop_
_entity.id
_entity.type
_entity.pdbx_description
1 polymer ?
#
loop_
_entity_poly.entity_id
_entity_poly.type
_entity_poly.pdbx_seq_one_letter_code
_entity_poly.pdbx_strand_id
1 'polypeptide(L)'
;MIKREELLRIAALKGLPPRFAELDYLQDIALLGIYREFGNRLIFKGGTCLYKLYQLNRFSEDLDFTAGKCFKPKDFFVRLSHIFSLFSINCSVKVEPFQHSINVYVEINGPLYDGRKESRSRLILNISSRESVFLPPR
;
A
#
# COMPACT_ATOMS: atom_id res chain seq x y z
N MET A 1 -6.00 -14.37 -4.16
CA MET A 1 -4.62 -14.26 -3.62
C MET A 1 -3.78 -15.41 -4.16
N ILE A 2 -2.54 -15.17 -4.56
CA ILE A 2 -1.65 -16.24 -5.00
C ILE A 2 -1.27 -17.15 -3.85
N LYS A 3 -0.88 -18.39 -4.18
CA LYS A 3 -0.46 -19.37 -3.17
C LYS A 3 0.98 -19.13 -2.73
N ARG A 4 1.32 -19.65 -1.55
CA ARG A 4 2.67 -19.52 -0.97
C ARG A 4 3.76 -20.02 -1.94
N GLU A 5 3.57 -21.16 -2.55
CA GLU A 5 4.55 -21.77 -3.47
C GLU A 5 4.81 -20.87 -4.69
N GLU A 6 3.75 -20.26 -5.21
CA GLU A 6 3.85 -19.34 -6.34
C GLU A 6 4.58 -18.06 -5.95
N LEU A 7 4.30 -17.52 -4.76
CA LEU A 7 5.02 -16.36 -4.25
C LEU A 7 6.52 -16.65 -4.10
N LEU A 8 6.88 -17.82 -3.56
CA LEU A 8 8.28 -18.21 -3.38
C LEU A 8 9.00 -18.33 -4.72
N ARG A 9 8.31 -18.80 -5.75
CA ARG A 9 8.85 -18.85 -7.12
C ARG A 9 9.11 -17.44 -7.67
N ILE A 10 8.16 -16.54 -7.48
CA ILE A 10 8.30 -15.14 -7.92
C ILE A 10 9.46 -14.48 -7.17
N ALA A 11 9.59 -14.71 -5.88
CA ALA A 11 10.69 -14.18 -5.07
C ALA A 11 12.05 -14.59 -5.65
N ALA A 12 12.19 -15.87 -5.98
CA ALA A 12 13.43 -16.38 -6.58
C ALA A 12 13.71 -15.73 -7.93
N LEU A 13 12.71 -15.58 -8.78
CA LEU A 13 12.85 -14.93 -10.09
C LEU A 13 13.26 -13.47 -9.99
N LYS A 14 12.72 -12.74 -9.01
CA LYS A 14 13.02 -11.32 -8.79
C LYS A 14 14.29 -11.10 -7.97
N GLY A 15 14.87 -12.15 -7.41
CA GLY A 15 16.02 -12.01 -6.51
C GLY A 15 15.68 -11.30 -5.21
N LEU A 16 14.45 -11.39 -4.74
CA LEU A 16 13.98 -10.77 -3.51
C LEU A 16 13.83 -11.80 -2.40
N PRO A 17 14.12 -11.43 -1.13
CA PRO A 17 13.69 -12.26 -0.01
C PRO A 17 12.16 -12.48 -0.07
N PRO A 18 11.65 -13.64 0.36
CA PRO A 18 10.21 -13.93 0.30
C PRO A 18 9.34 -12.86 0.92
N ARG A 19 9.74 -12.28 2.04
CA ARG A 19 9.01 -11.23 2.73
C ARG A 19 8.88 -9.97 1.87
N PHE A 20 9.93 -9.59 1.15
CA PHE A 20 9.90 -8.42 0.27
C PHE A 20 9.09 -8.71 -1.00
N ALA A 21 9.15 -9.94 -1.52
CA ALA A 21 8.33 -10.34 -2.65
C ALA A 21 6.84 -10.30 -2.29
N GLU A 22 6.48 -10.72 -1.09
CA GLU A 22 5.10 -10.62 -0.61
C GLU A 22 4.66 -9.17 -0.53
N LEU A 23 5.48 -8.28 0.04
CA LEU A 23 5.17 -6.87 0.15
C LEU A 23 5.05 -6.22 -1.24
N ASP A 24 5.94 -6.55 -2.16
CA ASP A 24 5.88 -6.09 -3.54
C ASP A 24 4.56 -6.49 -4.21
N TYR A 25 4.12 -7.71 -4.03
CA TYR A 25 2.84 -8.21 -4.52
C TYR A 25 1.65 -7.44 -3.92
N LEU A 26 1.67 -7.23 -2.61
CA LEU A 26 0.60 -6.49 -1.91
C LEU A 26 0.58 -5.01 -2.31
N GLN A 27 1.74 -4.41 -2.53
CA GLN A 27 1.86 -3.05 -3.06
C GLN A 27 1.22 -2.94 -4.45
N ASP A 28 1.44 -3.91 -5.32
CA ASP A 28 0.86 -3.90 -6.66
C ASP A 28 -0.66 -3.96 -6.62
N ILE A 29 -1.22 -4.78 -5.73
CA ILE A 29 -2.67 -4.83 -5.52
C ILE A 29 -3.20 -3.49 -5.05
N ALA A 30 -2.54 -2.89 -4.04
CA ALA A 30 -2.94 -1.59 -3.52
C ALA A 30 -2.87 -0.50 -4.59
N LEU A 31 -1.78 -0.45 -5.35
CA LEU A 31 -1.58 0.55 -6.41
C LEU A 31 -2.61 0.42 -7.51
N LEU A 32 -2.88 -0.80 -7.95
CA LEU A 32 -3.89 -1.04 -8.99
C LEU A 32 -5.26 -0.56 -8.55
N GLY A 33 -5.65 -0.90 -7.31
CA GLY A 33 -6.93 -0.47 -6.76
C GLY A 33 -7.01 1.03 -6.53
N ILE A 34 -5.96 1.63 -5.99
CA ILE A 34 -5.88 3.07 -5.74
C ILE A 34 -5.97 3.84 -7.07
N TYR A 35 -5.22 3.42 -8.07
CA TYR A 35 -5.27 4.06 -9.38
C TYR A 35 -6.66 3.98 -9.98
N ARG A 36 -7.31 2.82 -9.92
CA ARG A 36 -8.64 2.60 -10.45
C ARG A 36 -9.71 3.43 -9.74
N GLU A 37 -9.64 3.51 -8.40
CA GLU A 37 -10.68 4.14 -7.58
C GLU A 37 -10.49 5.66 -7.45
N PHE A 38 -9.25 6.14 -7.42
CA PHE A 38 -8.94 7.54 -7.13
C PHE A 38 -8.34 8.29 -8.31
N GLY A 39 -7.70 7.60 -9.26
CA GLY A 39 -7.10 8.24 -10.45
C GLY A 39 -6.18 9.40 -10.07
N ASN A 40 -6.45 10.58 -10.61
CA ASN A 40 -5.64 11.78 -10.41
C ASN A 40 -5.79 12.42 -9.03
N ARG A 41 -6.69 11.93 -8.18
CA ARG A 41 -6.85 12.45 -6.82
C ARG A 41 -5.70 12.06 -5.90
N LEU A 42 -4.95 11.02 -6.25
CA LEU A 42 -3.74 10.62 -5.56
C LEU A 42 -2.62 10.43 -6.58
N ILE A 43 -1.52 11.13 -6.36
CA ILE A 43 -0.35 11.07 -7.25
C ILE A 43 0.73 10.23 -6.57
N PHE A 44 1.10 9.12 -7.19
CA PHE A 44 2.12 8.21 -6.69
C PHE A 44 3.51 8.82 -6.89
N LYS A 45 4.36 8.74 -5.85
CA LYS A 45 5.71 9.34 -5.84
C LYS A 45 6.66 8.53 -4.96
N GLY A 46 7.90 9.00 -4.80
CA GLY A 46 8.89 8.46 -3.87
C GLY A 46 9.65 7.25 -4.39
N GLY A 47 10.38 6.60 -3.51
CA GLY A 47 11.30 5.50 -3.84
C GLY A 47 10.60 4.27 -4.43
N THR A 48 9.43 3.91 -3.92
CA THR A 48 8.66 2.78 -4.47
C THR A 48 8.16 3.09 -5.87
N CYS A 49 7.78 4.34 -6.14
CA CYS A 49 7.42 4.77 -7.49
C CYS A 49 8.60 4.61 -8.45
N LEU A 50 9.79 5.02 -8.04
CA LEU A 50 11.01 4.87 -8.84
C LEU A 50 11.33 3.40 -9.07
N TYR A 51 11.19 2.56 -8.07
CA TYR A 51 11.43 1.12 -8.18
C TYR A 51 10.48 0.48 -9.19
N LYS A 52 9.17 0.74 -9.08
CA LYS A 52 8.15 0.06 -9.89
C LYS A 52 8.04 0.58 -11.31
N LEU A 53 8.13 1.90 -11.50
CA LEU A 53 7.91 2.53 -12.80
C LEU A 53 9.19 2.80 -13.57
N TYR A 54 10.31 3.00 -12.88
CA TYR A 54 11.59 3.36 -13.48
C TYR A 54 12.68 2.31 -13.26
N GLN A 55 12.31 1.14 -12.76
CA GLN A 55 13.18 -0.03 -12.58
C GLN A 55 14.44 0.28 -11.76
N LEU A 56 14.29 1.11 -10.73
CA LEU A 56 15.37 1.38 -9.80
C LEU A 56 15.75 0.09 -9.06
N ASN A 57 17.04 -0.18 -8.93
CA ASN A 57 17.58 -1.43 -8.40
C ASN A 57 17.44 -1.61 -6.88
N ARG A 58 16.65 -0.77 -6.24
CA ARG A 58 16.44 -0.80 -4.79
C ARG A 58 14.97 -0.95 -4.46
N PHE A 59 14.62 -2.05 -3.78
CA PHE A 59 13.27 -2.27 -3.29
C PHE A 59 12.92 -1.23 -2.23
N SER A 60 11.70 -0.67 -2.30
CA SER A 60 11.19 0.30 -1.33
C SER A 60 9.92 -0.25 -0.66
N GLU A 61 9.81 -0.06 0.64
CA GLU A 61 8.72 -0.64 1.45
C GLU A 61 7.47 0.23 1.53
N ASP A 62 7.62 1.55 1.43
CA ASP A 62 6.50 2.49 1.63
C ASP A 62 5.91 2.93 0.30
N LEU A 63 4.61 3.21 0.31
CA LEU A 63 3.92 3.85 -0.81
C LEU A 63 3.67 5.31 -0.46
N ASP A 64 4.18 6.22 -1.29
CA ASP A 64 4.06 7.65 -1.08
C ASP A 64 3.17 8.29 -2.14
N PHE A 65 2.26 9.14 -1.68
CA PHE A 65 1.32 9.84 -2.54
C PHE A 65 1.22 11.31 -2.18
N THR A 66 0.85 12.13 -3.17
CA THR A 66 0.39 13.50 -2.94
C THR A 66 -1.09 13.56 -3.22
N ALA A 67 -1.88 14.07 -2.26
CA ALA A 67 -3.32 14.19 -2.39
C ALA A 67 -3.69 15.44 -3.19
N GLY A 68 -4.61 15.29 -4.15
CA GLY A 68 -5.25 16.40 -4.84
C GLY A 68 -6.39 16.99 -4.03
N LYS A 69 -6.99 18.07 -4.57
CA LYS A 69 -8.06 18.83 -3.87
C LYS A 69 -9.32 18.00 -3.61
N CYS A 70 -9.61 17.04 -4.46
CA CYS A 70 -10.84 16.23 -4.38
C CYS A 70 -10.66 14.94 -3.57
N PHE A 71 -9.52 14.75 -2.95
CA PHE A 71 -9.26 13.55 -2.17
C PHE A 71 -9.93 13.64 -0.80
N LYS A 72 -10.70 12.59 -0.44
CA LYS A 72 -11.39 12.49 0.85
C LYS A 72 -10.85 11.29 1.62
N PRO A 73 -10.16 11.51 2.77
CA PRO A 73 -9.54 10.43 3.53
C PRO A 73 -10.51 9.34 3.98
N LYS A 74 -11.73 9.70 4.38
CA LYS A 74 -12.73 8.73 4.88
C LYS A 74 -13.07 7.68 3.84
N ASP A 75 -13.26 8.09 2.59
CA ASP A 75 -13.57 7.15 1.50
C ASP A 75 -12.39 6.24 1.20
N PHE A 76 -11.18 6.75 1.37
CA PHE A 76 -9.96 6.01 1.07
C PHE A 76 -9.83 4.72 1.88
N PHE A 77 -10.10 4.79 3.19
CA PHE A 77 -9.94 3.62 4.07
C PHE A 77 -10.91 2.50 3.74
N VAL A 78 -12.17 2.86 3.52
CA VAL A 78 -13.21 1.90 3.18
C VAL A 78 -12.88 1.22 1.85
N ARG A 79 -12.47 2.00 0.87
CA ARG A 79 -12.12 1.50 -0.47
C ARG A 79 -10.87 0.65 -0.47
N LEU A 80 -9.86 1.00 0.32
CA LEU A 80 -8.63 0.22 0.43
C LEU A 80 -8.91 -1.18 1.00
N SER A 81 -9.69 -1.26 2.07
CA SER A 81 -10.11 -2.54 2.64
C SER A 81 -10.90 -3.37 1.62
N HIS A 82 -11.78 -2.72 0.86
CA HIS A 82 -12.56 -3.38 -0.19
C HIS A 82 -11.66 -3.92 -1.31
N ILE A 83 -10.66 -3.15 -1.73
CA ILE A 83 -9.68 -3.58 -2.74
C ILE A 83 -9.05 -4.91 -2.36
N PHE A 84 -8.53 -5.01 -1.13
CA PHE A 84 -7.92 -6.25 -0.67
C PHE A 84 -8.92 -7.39 -0.57
N SER A 85 -10.15 -7.10 -0.16
CA SER A 85 -11.19 -8.14 -0.06
C SER A 85 -11.53 -8.76 -1.41
N LEU A 86 -11.42 -8.01 -2.52
CA LEU A 86 -11.64 -8.52 -3.86
C LEU A 86 -10.63 -9.60 -4.24
N PHE A 87 -9.45 -9.60 -3.62
CA PHE A 87 -8.42 -10.62 -3.81
C PHE A 87 -8.44 -11.69 -2.72
N SER A 88 -9.50 -11.74 -1.92
CA SER A 88 -9.65 -12.67 -0.78
C SER A 88 -8.53 -12.48 0.25
N ILE A 89 -8.11 -11.24 0.48
CA ILE A 89 -7.06 -10.89 1.43
C ILE A 89 -7.66 -10.14 2.60
N ASN A 90 -7.44 -10.65 3.81
CA ASN A 90 -7.88 -10.00 5.04
C ASN A 90 -6.85 -8.96 5.46
N CYS A 91 -7.32 -7.77 5.81
CA CYS A 91 -6.46 -6.72 6.32
C CYS A 91 -7.17 -5.89 7.38
N SER A 92 -6.38 -5.17 8.17
CA SER A 92 -6.87 -4.14 9.09
C SER A 92 -6.13 -2.84 8.80
N VAL A 93 -6.86 -1.73 8.82
CA VAL A 93 -6.34 -0.42 8.45
C VAL A 93 -6.35 0.50 9.67
N LYS A 94 -5.21 1.12 9.94
CA LYS A 94 -5.04 2.12 10.99
C LYS A 94 -4.55 3.41 10.38
N VAL A 95 -5.07 4.53 10.84
CA VAL A 95 -4.79 5.84 10.28
C VAL A 95 -4.24 6.76 11.35
N GLU A 96 -3.22 7.52 10.98
CA GLU A 96 -2.59 8.52 11.84
C GLU A 96 -2.55 9.85 11.09
N PRO A 97 -3.51 10.77 11.37
CA PRO A 97 -3.56 12.06 10.67
C PRO A 97 -2.61 13.09 11.27
N PHE A 98 -2.04 13.91 10.38
CA PHE A 98 -1.23 15.08 10.71
C PHE A 98 -1.80 16.28 9.96
N GLN A 99 -1.25 17.47 10.17
CA GLN A 99 -1.78 18.69 9.56
C GLN A 99 -1.72 18.68 8.01
N HIS A 100 -0.59 18.21 7.45
CA HIS A 100 -0.38 18.20 6.00
C HIS A 100 -0.14 16.80 5.44
N SER A 101 -0.37 15.77 6.24
CA SER A 101 -0.15 14.40 5.82
C SER A 101 -0.99 13.43 6.62
N ILE A 102 -1.12 12.22 6.09
CA ILE A 102 -1.71 11.11 6.82
C ILE A 102 -0.86 9.88 6.57
N ASN A 103 -0.62 9.10 7.61
CA ASN A 103 0.02 7.80 7.50
C ASN A 103 -1.04 6.72 7.65
N VAL A 104 -1.05 5.78 6.73
CA VAL A 104 -1.98 4.66 6.73
C VAL A 104 -1.17 3.38 6.91
N TYR A 105 -1.51 2.62 7.95
CA TYR A 105 -0.85 1.35 8.26
C TYR A 105 -1.83 0.23 7.98
N VAL A 106 -1.45 -0.70 7.11
CA VAL A 106 -2.28 -1.84 6.74
C VAL A 106 -1.59 -3.11 7.18
N GLU A 107 -2.19 -3.82 8.13
CA GLU A 107 -1.74 -5.14 8.56
C GLU A 107 -2.44 -6.17 7.69
N ILE A 108 -1.70 -7.02 6.98
CA ILE A 108 -2.24 -7.86 5.93
C ILE A 108 -1.87 -9.33 6.14
N ASN A 109 -2.88 -10.19 6.05
CA ASN A 109 -2.69 -11.64 6.02
C ASN A 109 -2.44 -12.06 4.57
N GLY A 110 -1.19 -11.93 4.11
CA GLY A 110 -0.79 -12.23 2.75
C GLY A 110 -0.46 -13.73 2.52
N PRO A 111 0.12 -14.07 1.38
CA PRO A 111 0.44 -15.47 1.03
C PRO A 111 1.36 -16.20 2.03
N LEU A 112 2.20 -15.47 2.77
CA LEU A 112 3.10 -16.05 3.78
C LEU A 112 2.48 -16.13 5.18
N TYR A 113 1.27 -15.61 5.36
CA TYR A 113 0.61 -15.65 6.66
C TYR A 113 0.31 -17.10 7.06
N ASP A 114 0.78 -17.49 8.26
CA ASP A 114 0.66 -18.87 8.78
C ASP A 114 -0.17 -18.95 10.09
N GLY A 115 -0.91 -17.90 10.41
CA GLY A 115 -1.70 -17.80 11.64
C GLY A 115 -0.99 -17.06 12.77
N ARG A 116 0.33 -16.86 12.69
CA ARG A 116 1.08 -16.10 13.68
C ARG A 116 1.13 -14.63 13.30
N LYS A 117 1.04 -13.76 14.30
CA LYS A 117 1.06 -12.31 14.11
C LYS A 117 2.32 -11.84 13.38
N GLU A 118 3.47 -12.45 13.65
CA GLU A 118 4.76 -12.11 13.06
C GLU A 118 4.81 -12.38 11.55
N SER A 119 3.94 -13.25 11.06
CA SER A 119 3.89 -13.60 9.63
C SER A 119 3.00 -12.67 8.81
N ARG A 120 2.37 -11.66 9.43
CA ARG A 120 1.62 -10.64 8.71
C ARG A 120 2.55 -9.66 8.01
N SER A 121 2.13 -9.19 6.86
CA SER A 121 2.79 -8.07 6.19
C SER A 121 2.23 -6.74 6.67
N ARG A 122 3.08 -5.73 6.70
CA ARG A 122 2.68 -4.37 7.03
C ARG A 122 2.98 -3.45 5.86
N LEU A 123 1.92 -2.89 5.29
CA LEU A 123 2.02 -1.92 4.22
C LEU A 123 1.82 -0.52 4.80
N ILE A 124 2.72 0.40 4.46
CA ILE A 124 2.66 1.79 4.93
C ILE A 124 2.41 2.69 3.74
N LEU A 125 1.36 3.52 3.83
CA LEU A 125 1.07 4.54 2.83
C LEU A 125 1.21 5.91 3.48
N ASN A 126 2.01 6.77 2.85
CA ASN A 126 2.21 8.15 3.28
C ASN A 126 1.53 9.06 2.26
N ILE A 127 0.53 9.80 2.70
CA ILE A 127 -0.23 10.70 1.83
C ILE A 127 -0.03 12.12 2.32
N SER A 128 0.60 12.95 1.50
CA SER A 128 0.87 14.34 1.84
C SER A 128 0.00 15.29 1.03
N SER A 129 -0.23 16.49 1.58
CA SER A 129 -0.94 17.57 0.90
C SER A 129 -0.30 18.88 1.24
N ARG A 130 -0.32 19.83 0.29
CA ARG A 130 0.10 21.21 0.55
C ARG A 130 -0.95 21.99 1.35
N GLU A 131 -2.19 21.50 1.41
CA GLU A 131 -3.30 22.09 2.16
C GLU A 131 -3.60 21.26 3.39
N SER A 132 -4.12 21.88 4.45
CA SER A 132 -4.50 21.21 5.70
C SER A 132 -5.82 20.49 5.54
N VAL A 133 -5.85 19.43 4.72
CA VAL A 133 -7.07 18.70 4.37
C VAL A 133 -7.41 17.57 5.34
N PHE A 134 -6.49 17.21 6.24
CA PHE A 134 -6.63 16.02 7.09
C PHE A 134 -7.02 16.37 8.54
N LEU A 135 -6.72 17.59 8.97
CA LEU A 135 -7.10 18.09 10.28
C LEU A 135 -7.99 19.32 10.12
N PRO A 136 -8.95 19.54 11.04
CA PRO A 136 -9.79 20.73 10.97
C PRO A 136 -8.94 22.00 11.10
N PRO A 137 -9.34 23.10 10.45
CA PRO A 137 -8.65 24.39 10.60
C PRO A 137 -8.72 24.86 12.04
N ARG A 138 -7.66 25.49 12.50
CA ARG A 138 -7.58 26.06 13.84
C ARG A 138 -8.38 27.35 13.95
#